data_aaf2707a2868e9dbf692ff922c1f4d69
#
_entry.id   aaf2707a2868e9dbf692ff922c1f4d69
#
_cell.length_a   1.000
_cell.length_b   1.000
_cell.length_c   1.000
_cell.angle_alpha   90.00
_cell.angle_beta   90.00
_cell.angle_gamma   90.00
#
_symmetry.space_group_name_H-M   'P 1'
#
loop_
_entity.id
_entity.type
_entity.pdbx_description
1 polymer ?
#
loop_
_entity_poly.entity_id
_entity_poly.type
_entity_poly.pdbx_seq_one_letter_code
_entity_poly.pdbx_strand_id
1 'polypeptide(L)'
;MKCQKKQMLITTREYAAMSKISRRSFLTVSAAASGSSILSFAQAAEIIPGFDQTKTDYDTTKVWKPFSNRKVRVGIVGHGVCQFGLQFGLQHHPNVELVAVSDLFPDRCADMARKAKCAKTYPSLEEMVKDDSIEAIYCATDAPAHAKHAILCMEHGKHVATAVPAFRGDIEDAERLLQCCRKNKGLVYAMFETSCFHDDLFAMEKLFAAGVFGRIVYSEGEYCHPHSLGAPALGSYKDWRKKGCPMWYPTHATAYFVGVTHKPLLDVSCQGTPLFDKDKRIPNAIGNIFKSEVGLFRTAEGGLSRMIVCGSQGEYLEAGRIRGEYGGFNKTFVGDRIGSKRYHEAIKGGLQTKKHALPPGVSPGGHGGSHGYLGDD
;
A
#
# COMPACT_ATOMS: atom_id res chain seq x y z
N MET A 1 5.63 13.54 -40.79
CA MET A 1 4.38 12.79 -40.48
C MET A 1 3.75 13.40 -39.23
N LYS A 2 2.59 14.08 -39.39
CA LYS A 2 1.88 14.77 -38.31
C LYS A 2 0.99 13.76 -37.59
N CYS A 3 1.26 13.52 -36.31
CA CYS A 3 0.38 12.74 -35.43
C CYS A 3 -0.74 13.67 -34.93
N GLN A 4 -1.97 13.44 -35.40
CA GLN A 4 -3.16 14.16 -34.93
C GLN A 4 -3.60 13.63 -33.58
N LYS A 5 -3.49 14.47 -32.54
CA LYS A 5 -4.15 14.27 -31.26
C LYS A 5 -5.66 14.45 -31.46
N LYS A 6 -6.45 13.38 -31.34
CA LYS A 6 -7.90 13.48 -31.18
C LYS A 6 -8.21 13.89 -29.74
N GLN A 7 -8.49 15.15 -29.53
CA GLN A 7 -9.14 15.65 -28.33
C GLN A 7 -10.64 15.33 -28.44
N MET A 8 -11.16 14.51 -27.54
CA MET A 8 -12.59 14.26 -27.43
C MET A 8 -13.21 15.41 -26.64
N LEU A 9 -13.64 16.43 -27.34
CA LEU A 9 -14.47 17.52 -26.80
C LEU A 9 -15.93 17.05 -26.85
N ILE A 10 -16.49 16.78 -25.67
CA ILE A 10 -17.94 16.60 -25.53
C ILE A 10 -18.59 17.93 -25.80
N THR A 11 -19.39 18.02 -26.84
CA THR A 11 -20.07 19.27 -27.23
C THR A 11 -21.24 19.55 -26.29
N THR A 12 -21.58 20.82 -26.15
CA THR A 12 -22.75 21.31 -25.36
C THR A 12 -24.06 20.65 -25.79
N ARG A 13 -24.17 20.12 -27.00
CA ARG A 13 -25.33 19.36 -27.50
C ARG A 13 -25.43 17.96 -26.90
N GLU A 14 -24.32 17.29 -26.67
CA GLU A 14 -24.30 15.96 -26.05
C GLU A 14 -24.63 16.05 -24.55
N TYR A 15 -24.22 17.13 -23.88
CA TYR A 15 -24.57 17.38 -22.49
C TYR A 15 -26.09 17.65 -22.32
N ALA A 16 -26.71 18.35 -23.27
CA ALA A 16 -28.15 18.62 -23.29
C ALA A 16 -28.97 17.33 -23.59
N ALA A 17 -28.44 16.36 -24.33
CA ALA A 17 -29.09 15.09 -24.58
C ALA A 17 -29.08 14.17 -23.33
N MET A 18 -28.03 14.23 -22.51
CA MET A 18 -27.95 13.46 -21.25
C MET A 18 -28.93 14.01 -20.18
N SER A 19 -29.31 15.27 -20.23
CA SER A 19 -30.27 15.85 -19.25
C SER A 19 -31.73 15.42 -19.44
N LYS A 20 -32.06 14.70 -20.51
CA LYS A 20 -33.42 14.21 -20.80
C LYS A 20 -33.66 12.72 -20.45
N ILE A 21 -32.68 12.04 -19.88
CA ILE A 21 -32.88 10.66 -19.42
C ILE A 21 -33.72 10.71 -18.12
N SER A 22 -34.90 10.15 -18.16
CA SER A 22 -35.79 10.09 -16.98
C SER A 22 -35.16 9.20 -15.90
N ARG A 23 -35.43 9.48 -14.62
CA ARG A 23 -35.00 8.64 -13.49
C ARG A 23 -35.35 7.17 -13.66
N ARG A 24 -36.47 6.87 -14.33
CA ARG A 24 -36.87 5.49 -14.64
C ARG A 24 -35.97 4.83 -15.68
N SER A 25 -35.62 5.53 -16.74
CA SER A 25 -34.72 5.01 -17.79
C SER A 25 -33.28 4.80 -17.25
N PHE A 26 -32.82 5.68 -16.34
CA PHE A 26 -31.54 5.49 -15.67
C PHE A 26 -31.51 4.25 -14.79
N LEU A 27 -32.57 4.01 -14.01
CA LEU A 27 -32.68 2.82 -13.17
C LEU A 27 -32.80 1.52 -13.98
N THR A 28 -33.46 1.56 -15.13
CA THR A 28 -33.60 0.40 -16.00
C THR A 28 -32.29 0.03 -16.70
N VAL A 29 -31.52 1.02 -17.15
CA VAL A 29 -30.19 0.80 -17.74
C VAL A 29 -29.21 0.31 -16.68
N SER A 30 -29.26 0.87 -15.46
CA SER A 30 -28.41 0.41 -14.35
C SER A 30 -28.75 -1.02 -13.90
N ALA A 31 -30.02 -1.41 -13.91
CA ALA A 31 -30.44 -2.77 -13.59
C ALA A 31 -30.04 -3.79 -14.66
N ALA A 32 -30.09 -3.40 -15.95
CA ALA A 32 -29.64 -4.27 -17.05
C ALA A 32 -28.12 -4.43 -17.11
N ALA A 33 -27.36 -3.38 -16.80
CA ALA A 33 -25.90 -3.43 -16.72
C ALA A 33 -25.40 -4.21 -15.50
N SER A 34 -26.12 -4.17 -14.37
CA SER A 34 -25.75 -4.89 -13.17
C SER A 34 -26.09 -6.39 -13.23
N GLY A 35 -27.12 -6.80 -13.97
CA GLY A 35 -27.56 -8.19 -14.03
C GLY A 35 -26.58 -9.13 -14.75
N SER A 36 -25.96 -8.70 -15.82
CA SER A 36 -24.98 -9.50 -16.58
C SER A 36 -23.56 -9.44 -16.01
N SER A 37 -23.20 -8.35 -15.30
CA SER A 37 -21.88 -8.20 -14.69
C SER A 37 -21.75 -9.00 -13.38
N ILE A 38 -22.81 -9.15 -12.61
CA ILE A 38 -22.80 -9.88 -11.33
C ILE A 38 -22.53 -11.38 -11.51
N LEU A 39 -23.01 -11.96 -12.61
CA LEU A 39 -22.81 -13.40 -12.89
C LEU A 39 -21.39 -13.74 -13.39
N SER A 40 -20.71 -12.80 -14.06
CA SER A 40 -19.32 -13.02 -14.50
C SER A 40 -18.26 -12.70 -13.43
N PHE A 41 -18.57 -11.84 -12.45
CA PHE A 41 -17.63 -11.54 -11.36
C PHE A 41 -17.62 -12.59 -10.24
N ALA A 42 -18.67 -13.38 -10.09
CA ALA A 42 -18.68 -14.51 -9.14
C ALA A 42 -17.70 -15.64 -9.53
N GLN A 43 -17.20 -15.66 -10.75
CA GLN A 43 -16.26 -16.66 -11.24
C GLN A 43 -14.79 -16.23 -11.21
N ALA A 44 -14.48 -15.00 -10.86
CA ALA A 44 -13.13 -14.42 -10.95
C ALA A 44 -12.47 -14.09 -9.61
N ALA A 45 -12.93 -14.65 -8.51
CA ALA A 45 -12.16 -14.68 -7.28
C ALA A 45 -11.11 -15.79 -7.34
N GLU A 46 -10.25 -15.77 -8.34
CA GLU A 46 -9.01 -16.55 -8.30
C GLU A 46 -8.22 -16.04 -7.09
N ILE A 47 -8.06 -16.89 -6.09
CA ILE A 47 -7.22 -16.63 -4.92
C ILE A 47 -5.83 -16.32 -5.47
N ILE A 48 -5.38 -15.09 -5.28
CA ILE A 48 -4.02 -14.70 -5.67
C ILE A 48 -3.07 -15.40 -4.70
N PRO A 49 -2.21 -16.34 -5.17
CA PRO A 49 -1.23 -16.99 -4.30
C PRO A 49 -0.36 -15.94 -3.61
N GLY A 50 -0.23 -16.02 -2.28
CA GLY A 50 0.44 -15.03 -1.45
C GLY A 50 -0.53 -14.18 -0.62
N PHE A 51 -1.84 -14.16 -0.94
CA PHE A 51 -2.90 -13.74 -0.04
C PHE A 51 -3.50 -14.93 0.71
N ASP A 52 -3.02 -16.13 0.45
CA ASP A 52 -3.42 -17.29 1.20
C ASP A 52 -3.03 -17.10 2.66
N GLN A 53 -4.04 -17.19 3.48
CA GLN A 53 -4.01 -17.20 4.92
C GLN A 53 -2.92 -18.15 5.42
N THR A 54 -1.71 -17.66 5.54
CA THR A 54 -0.79 -18.30 6.49
C THR A 54 -1.45 -18.08 7.83
N LYS A 55 -2.02 -19.12 8.40
CA LYS A 55 -2.40 -19.18 9.81
C LYS A 55 -1.11 -19.06 10.62
N THR A 56 -0.60 -17.86 10.69
CA THR A 56 0.46 -17.56 11.63
C THR A 56 -0.20 -17.42 12.98
N ASP A 57 -0.13 -18.48 13.73
CA ASP A 57 -0.54 -18.53 15.12
C ASP A 57 0.51 -17.76 15.94
N TYR A 58 0.33 -16.44 15.99
CA TYR A 58 1.27 -15.56 16.64
C TYR A 58 0.86 -15.39 18.10
N ASP A 59 1.58 -16.05 18.97
CA ASP A 59 1.50 -15.83 20.41
C ASP A 59 2.30 -14.58 20.79
N THR A 60 1.62 -13.45 20.98
CA THR A 60 2.23 -12.17 21.32
C THR A 60 2.84 -12.12 22.71
N THR A 61 2.59 -13.13 23.54
CA THR A 61 3.18 -13.23 24.90
C THR A 61 4.60 -13.76 24.86
N LYS A 62 5.02 -14.37 23.76
CA LYS A 62 6.36 -14.93 23.60
C LYS A 62 7.32 -13.91 23.02
N VAL A 63 8.53 -13.88 23.58
CA VAL A 63 9.64 -13.14 22.96
C VAL A 63 9.87 -13.75 21.57
N TRP A 64 9.98 -12.91 20.55
CA TRP A 64 10.27 -13.33 19.20
C TRP A 64 11.54 -14.19 19.16
N LYS A 65 11.46 -15.33 18.50
CA LYS A 65 12.60 -16.21 18.28
C LYS A 65 12.70 -16.59 16.81
N PRO A 66 13.91 -16.69 16.24
CA PRO A 66 14.08 -17.16 14.89
C PRO A 66 13.57 -18.61 14.77
N PHE A 67 12.77 -18.88 13.72
CA PHE A 67 12.27 -20.24 13.46
C PHE A 67 13.35 -21.16 12.87
N SER A 68 14.48 -20.62 12.42
CA SER A 68 15.64 -21.35 11.89
C SER A 68 16.94 -20.57 12.09
N ASN A 69 18.06 -21.25 11.93
CA ASN A 69 19.39 -20.61 11.92
C ASN A 69 19.80 -20.10 10.51
N ARG A 70 18.97 -20.31 9.50
CA ARG A 70 19.25 -19.87 8.14
C ARG A 70 19.20 -18.35 8.06
N LYS A 71 20.17 -17.78 7.36
CA LYS A 71 20.17 -16.38 6.98
C LYS A 71 19.93 -16.24 5.48
N VAL A 72 19.07 -15.31 5.12
CA VAL A 72 18.84 -14.90 3.72
C VAL A 72 19.84 -13.81 3.39
N ARG A 73 20.59 -13.97 2.30
CA ARG A 73 21.54 -12.96 1.82
C ARG A 73 20.79 -11.90 1.04
N VAL A 74 20.75 -10.68 1.60
CA VAL A 74 19.91 -9.57 1.12
C VAL A 74 20.78 -8.47 0.55
N GLY A 75 20.40 -7.96 -0.62
CA GLY A 75 20.86 -6.68 -1.16
C GLY A 75 19.83 -5.57 -0.89
N ILE A 76 20.28 -4.35 -0.64
CA ILE A 76 19.41 -3.18 -0.55
C ILE A 76 19.75 -2.18 -1.65
N VAL A 77 18.73 -1.69 -2.35
CA VAL A 77 18.87 -0.72 -3.43
C VAL A 77 18.04 0.53 -3.13
N GLY A 78 18.68 1.69 -3.20
CA GLY A 78 18.06 2.99 -3.01
C GLY A 78 18.23 3.58 -1.61
N HIS A 79 18.91 4.72 -1.56
CA HIS A 79 19.17 5.52 -0.35
C HIS A 79 18.71 6.96 -0.60
N GLY A 80 17.43 7.08 -0.99
CA GLY A 80 16.81 8.37 -1.24
C GLY A 80 16.60 9.20 0.02
N VAL A 81 15.87 10.31 -0.11
CA VAL A 81 15.66 11.29 0.96
C VAL A 81 15.09 10.68 2.23
N CYS A 82 14.20 9.71 2.10
CA CYS A 82 13.58 9.04 3.25
C CYS A 82 14.41 7.88 3.80
N GLN A 83 15.51 7.50 3.15
CA GLN A 83 16.40 6.41 3.56
C GLN A 83 15.68 5.08 3.91
N PHE A 84 14.56 4.79 3.26
CA PHE A 84 13.71 3.62 3.55
C PHE A 84 14.47 2.30 3.51
N GLY A 85 15.53 2.19 2.70
CA GLY A 85 16.35 0.98 2.65
C GLY A 85 16.89 0.52 4.00
N LEU A 86 17.15 1.45 4.91
CA LEU A 86 17.72 1.16 6.23
C LEU A 86 16.74 1.27 7.39
N GLN A 87 15.55 1.87 7.18
CA GLN A 87 14.59 2.12 8.27
C GLN A 87 14.04 0.85 8.92
N PHE A 88 13.94 -0.24 8.18
CA PHE A 88 13.48 -1.51 8.73
C PHE A 88 14.51 -2.22 9.61
N GLY A 89 15.75 -1.77 9.62
CA GLY A 89 16.80 -2.41 10.40
C GLY A 89 17.07 -3.86 9.97
N LEU A 90 16.92 -4.18 8.68
CA LEU A 90 17.12 -5.54 8.15
C LEU A 90 18.49 -6.13 8.53
N GLN A 91 19.52 -5.30 8.64
CA GLN A 91 20.87 -5.67 9.08
C GLN A 91 20.93 -6.21 10.52
N HIS A 92 19.89 -5.97 11.32
CA HIS A 92 19.78 -6.45 12.71
C HIS A 92 18.89 -7.69 12.83
N HIS A 93 18.20 -8.09 11.73
CA HIS A 93 17.33 -9.26 11.78
C HIS A 93 18.16 -10.55 11.82
N PRO A 94 17.93 -11.46 12.79
CA PRO A 94 18.77 -12.67 12.97
C PRO A 94 18.79 -13.59 11.75
N ASN A 95 17.74 -13.61 10.93
CA ASN A 95 17.66 -14.41 9.71
C ASN A 95 18.07 -13.64 8.43
N VAL A 96 18.67 -12.46 8.56
CA VAL A 96 19.15 -11.66 7.42
C VAL A 96 20.66 -11.50 7.51
N GLU A 97 21.31 -11.63 6.38
CA GLU A 97 22.68 -11.20 6.14
C GLU A 97 22.65 -10.13 5.04
N LEU A 98 22.93 -8.90 5.41
CA LEU A 98 23.01 -7.81 4.43
C LEU A 98 24.38 -7.88 3.73
N VAL A 99 24.36 -8.32 2.47
CA VAL A 99 25.59 -8.64 1.72
C VAL A 99 25.96 -7.59 0.69
N ALA A 100 25.02 -6.72 0.27
CA ALA A 100 25.28 -5.73 -0.76
C ALA A 100 24.36 -4.51 -0.63
N VAL A 101 24.84 -3.35 -1.08
CA VAL A 101 24.04 -2.13 -1.20
C VAL A 101 24.29 -1.45 -2.56
N SER A 102 23.29 -0.70 -3.05
CA SER A 102 23.40 0.05 -4.30
C SER A 102 22.59 1.35 -4.25
N ASP A 103 23.17 2.40 -4.80
CA ASP A 103 22.45 3.62 -5.17
C ASP A 103 23.11 4.21 -6.43
N LEU A 104 22.32 4.89 -7.26
CA LEU A 104 22.80 5.56 -8.47
C LEU A 104 23.76 6.71 -8.17
N PHE A 105 23.66 7.29 -6.96
CA PHE A 105 24.53 8.36 -6.52
C PHE A 105 25.63 7.79 -5.62
N PRO A 106 26.92 7.90 -6.03
CA PRO A 106 28.03 7.28 -5.31
C PRO A 106 28.14 7.70 -3.85
N ASP A 107 27.86 8.98 -3.53
CA ASP A 107 27.87 9.52 -2.17
C ASP A 107 26.78 8.89 -1.29
N ARG A 108 25.58 8.70 -1.84
CA ARG A 108 24.46 8.01 -1.16
C ARG A 108 24.77 6.53 -0.97
N CYS A 109 25.32 5.89 -1.99
CA CYS A 109 25.73 4.49 -1.90
C CYS A 109 26.77 4.28 -0.81
N ALA A 110 27.78 5.16 -0.74
CA ALA A 110 28.81 5.14 0.30
C ALA A 110 28.24 5.38 1.71
N ASP A 111 27.30 6.33 1.87
CA ASP A 111 26.61 6.57 3.14
C ASP A 111 25.80 5.35 3.58
N MET A 112 25.04 4.75 2.66
CA MET A 112 24.28 3.52 2.94
C MET A 112 25.20 2.36 3.33
N ALA A 113 26.30 2.14 2.60
CA ALA A 113 27.28 1.10 2.90
C ALA A 113 27.87 1.26 4.31
N ARG A 114 28.22 2.49 4.67
CA ARG A 114 28.75 2.81 6.00
C ARG A 114 27.73 2.55 7.12
N LYS A 115 26.47 3.03 6.95
CA LYS A 115 25.38 2.84 7.92
C LYS A 115 24.97 1.39 8.07
N ALA A 116 24.92 0.67 6.96
CA ALA A 116 24.57 -0.74 6.91
C ALA A 116 25.71 -1.67 7.34
N LYS A 117 26.94 -1.14 7.51
CA LYS A 117 28.17 -1.92 7.75
C LYS A 117 28.39 -2.99 6.67
N CYS A 118 28.09 -2.65 5.41
CA CYS A 118 28.18 -3.54 4.26
C CYS A 118 29.28 -3.03 3.32
N ALA A 119 30.29 -3.83 3.06
CA ALA A 119 31.44 -3.42 2.24
C ALA A 119 31.19 -3.54 0.73
N LYS A 120 30.27 -4.42 0.30
CA LYS A 120 30.02 -4.67 -1.12
C LYS A 120 29.01 -3.68 -1.68
N THR A 121 29.40 -2.94 -2.70
CA THR A 121 28.58 -1.92 -3.35
C THR A 121 28.44 -2.18 -4.82
N TYR A 122 27.31 -1.75 -5.40
CA TYR A 122 27.05 -1.80 -6.84
C TYR A 122 26.63 -0.43 -7.36
N PRO A 123 27.03 -0.07 -8.61
CA PRO A 123 26.66 1.22 -9.20
C PRO A 123 25.18 1.30 -9.58
N SER A 124 24.51 0.15 -9.73
CA SER A 124 23.08 0.09 -10.06
C SER A 124 22.46 -1.25 -9.68
N LEU A 125 21.13 -1.32 -9.73
CA LEU A 125 20.37 -2.55 -9.55
C LEU A 125 20.70 -3.57 -10.64
N GLU A 126 20.87 -3.13 -11.89
CA GLU A 126 21.16 -3.97 -13.05
C GLU A 126 22.48 -4.72 -12.89
N GLU A 127 23.43 -4.14 -12.18
CA GLU A 127 24.68 -4.83 -11.83
C GLU A 127 24.51 -5.73 -10.61
N MET A 128 23.75 -5.29 -9.61
CA MET A 128 23.51 -6.06 -8.38
C MET A 128 22.76 -7.37 -8.64
N VAL A 129 21.76 -7.38 -9.54
CA VAL A 129 20.95 -8.59 -9.81
C VAL A 129 21.77 -9.74 -10.42
N LYS A 130 22.91 -9.45 -11.04
CA LYS A 130 23.81 -10.45 -11.64
C LYS A 130 24.62 -11.23 -10.61
N ASP A 131 24.62 -10.79 -9.36
CA ASP A 131 25.37 -11.46 -8.29
C ASP A 131 24.58 -12.65 -7.74
N ASP A 132 25.03 -13.86 -8.05
CA ASP A 132 24.39 -15.12 -7.60
C ASP A 132 24.49 -15.33 -6.08
N SER A 133 25.36 -14.61 -5.40
CA SER A 133 25.44 -14.68 -3.93
C SER A 133 24.27 -13.99 -3.22
N ILE A 134 23.50 -13.14 -3.91
CA ILE A 134 22.33 -12.43 -3.39
C ILE A 134 21.08 -13.28 -3.63
N GLU A 135 20.30 -13.56 -2.59
CA GLU A 135 19.06 -14.33 -2.68
C GLU A 135 17.82 -13.43 -2.79
N ALA A 136 17.85 -12.28 -2.12
CA ALA A 136 16.73 -11.35 -2.08
C ALA A 136 17.21 -9.91 -2.19
N ILE A 137 16.38 -9.05 -2.79
CA ILE A 137 16.68 -7.61 -2.92
C ILE A 137 15.52 -6.80 -2.35
N TYR A 138 15.85 -5.82 -1.49
CA TYR A 138 14.91 -4.80 -1.06
C TYR A 138 15.11 -3.53 -1.90
N CYS A 139 14.09 -3.18 -2.69
CA CYS A 139 14.08 -2.00 -3.55
C CYS A 139 13.38 -0.83 -2.85
N ALA A 140 14.18 0.11 -2.32
CA ALA A 140 13.73 1.38 -1.77
C ALA A 140 14.03 2.55 -2.74
N THR A 141 13.85 2.30 -4.02
CA THR A 141 14.09 3.24 -5.12
C THR A 141 12.93 4.25 -5.27
N ASP A 142 12.85 4.93 -6.40
CA ASP A 142 11.74 5.82 -6.69
C ASP A 142 10.46 5.04 -7.10
N ALA A 143 9.31 5.47 -6.59
CA ALA A 143 8.04 4.75 -6.78
C ALA A 143 7.67 4.45 -8.25
N PRO A 144 7.92 5.33 -9.24
CA PRO A 144 7.69 5.00 -10.65
C PRO A 144 8.51 3.83 -11.19
N ALA A 145 9.59 3.44 -10.52
CA ALA A 145 10.46 2.36 -10.96
C ALA A 145 10.20 1.02 -10.23
N HIS A 146 9.42 1.01 -9.14
CA HIS A 146 9.27 -0.17 -8.28
C HIS A 146 8.85 -1.42 -9.06
N ALA A 147 7.80 -1.35 -9.91
CA ALA A 147 7.35 -2.50 -10.67
C ALA A 147 8.44 -3.04 -11.62
N LYS A 148 9.14 -2.15 -12.33
CA LYS A 148 10.22 -2.51 -13.25
C LYS A 148 11.40 -3.14 -12.51
N HIS A 149 11.77 -2.58 -11.37
CA HIS A 149 12.84 -3.11 -10.54
C HIS A 149 12.47 -4.47 -9.93
N ALA A 150 11.22 -4.64 -9.46
CA ALA A 150 10.76 -5.93 -8.96
C ALA A 150 10.76 -7.01 -10.05
N ILE A 151 10.29 -6.69 -11.26
CA ILE A 151 10.33 -7.59 -12.42
C ILE A 151 11.77 -7.98 -12.73
N LEU A 152 12.69 -7.01 -12.82
CA LEU A 152 14.10 -7.25 -13.07
C LEU A 152 14.72 -8.19 -12.05
N CYS A 153 14.45 -8.00 -10.74
CA CYS A 153 14.92 -8.89 -9.69
C CYS A 153 14.41 -10.32 -9.88
N MET A 154 13.11 -10.50 -10.14
CA MET A 154 12.50 -11.82 -10.31
C MET A 154 12.99 -12.51 -11.59
N GLU A 155 13.22 -11.78 -12.68
CA GLU A 155 13.79 -12.33 -13.91
C GLU A 155 15.23 -12.84 -13.73
N HIS A 156 15.96 -12.32 -12.72
CA HIS A 156 17.27 -12.82 -12.30
C HIS A 156 17.20 -13.82 -11.14
N GLY A 157 16.02 -14.38 -10.88
CA GLY A 157 15.85 -15.43 -9.84
C GLY A 157 15.95 -14.93 -8.39
N LYS A 158 15.78 -13.62 -8.16
CA LYS A 158 15.86 -13.05 -6.81
C LYS A 158 14.46 -12.91 -6.20
N HIS A 159 14.30 -13.24 -4.92
CA HIS A 159 13.18 -12.75 -4.14
C HIS A 159 13.25 -11.23 -4.07
N VAL A 160 12.12 -10.54 -4.00
CA VAL A 160 12.14 -9.09 -3.97
C VAL A 160 11.09 -8.50 -3.03
N ALA A 161 11.49 -7.48 -2.31
CA ALA A 161 10.58 -6.58 -1.62
C ALA A 161 10.72 -5.17 -2.20
N THR A 162 9.62 -4.43 -2.27
CA THR A 162 9.65 -3.01 -2.64
C THR A 162 9.11 -2.15 -1.51
N ALA A 163 9.59 -0.91 -1.43
CA ALA A 163 8.84 0.12 -0.73
C ALA A 163 7.51 0.38 -1.45
N VAL A 164 6.63 1.14 -0.83
CA VAL A 164 5.32 1.51 -1.36
C VAL A 164 5.42 2.67 -2.37
N PRO A 165 4.52 2.69 -3.35
CA PRO A 165 3.58 1.66 -3.80
C PRO A 165 4.26 0.63 -4.71
N ALA A 166 3.62 -0.51 -4.95
CA ALA A 166 4.12 -1.55 -5.86
C ALA A 166 4.32 -1.04 -7.30
N PHE A 167 3.45 -0.16 -7.75
CA PHE A 167 3.51 0.55 -9.04
C PHE A 167 2.92 1.95 -8.88
N ARG A 168 3.13 2.83 -9.85
CA ARG A 168 2.65 4.20 -9.73
C ARG A 168 2.23 4.79 -11.07
N GLY A 169 0.92 4.97 -11.23
CA GLY A 169 0.30 5.71 -12.34
C GLY A 169 0.23 5.01 -13.69
N ASP A 170 0.83 3.83 -13.82
CA ASP A 170 0.87 3.06 -15.06
C ASP A 170 0.25 1.67 -14.80
N ILE A 171 -0.92 1.41 -15.39
CA ILE A 171 -1.64 0.16 -15.18
C ILE A 171 -0.93 -1.03 -15.85
N GLU A 172 -0.24 -0.79 -16.95
CA GLU A 172 0.55 -1.79 -17.64
C GLU A 172 1.72 -2.28 -16.78
N ASP A 173 2.31 -1.41 -15.96
CA ASP A 173 3.33 -1.81 -14.98
C ASP A 173 2.74 -2.75 -13.90
N ALA A 174 1.51 -2.50 -13.45
CA ALA A 174 0.81 -3.38 -12.52
C ALA A 174 0.53 -4.75 -13.13
N GLU A 175 0.03 -4.79 -14.36
CA GLU A 175 -0.26 -6.03 -15.08
C GLU A 175 1.00 -6.85 -15.32
N ARG A 176 2.08 -6.22 -15.76
CA ARG A 176 3.38 -6.87 -15.96
C ARG A 176 3.96 -7.45 -14.68
N LEU A 177 3.87 -6.69 -13.58
CA LEU A 177 4.32 -7.17 -12.26
C LEU A 177 3.52 -8.39 -11.81
N LEU A 178 2.19 -8.36 -11.94
CA LEU A 178 1.33 -9.48 -11.60
C LEU A 178 1.62 -10.72 -12.44
N GLN A 179 1.82 -10.55 -13.76
CA GLN A 179 2.21 -11.64 -14.67
C GLN A 179 3.57 -12.21 -14.28
N CYS A 180 4.54 -11.37 -13.93
CA CYS A 180 5.86 -11.80 -13.49
C CYS A 180 5.77 -12.63 -12.20
N CYS A 181 4.99 -12.19 -11.21
CA CYS A 181 4.76 -12.96 -9.98
C CYS A 181 4.11 -14.32 -10.28
N ARG A 182 3.12 -14.38 -11.17
CA ARG A 182 2.44 -15.62 -11.55
C ARG A 182 3.38 -16.60 -12.28
N LYS A 183 4.29 -16.09 -13.10
CA LYS A 183 5.28 -16.88 -13.83
C LYS A 183 6.34 -17.46 -12.89
N ASN A 184 6.77 -16.70 -11.89
CA ASN A 184 7.88 -17.03 -10.99
C ASN A 184 7.37 -17.51 -9.61
N LYS A 185 6.49 -18.53 -9.59
CA LYS A 185 5.84 -19.04 -8.37
C LYS A 185 6.79 -19.48 -7.23
N GLY A 186 8.07 -19.76 -7.53
CA GLY A 186 9.09 -20.08 -6.54
C GLY A 186 9.72 -18.87 -5.87
N LEU A 187 9.45 -17.67 -6.36
CA LEU A 187 9.97 -16.42 -5.83
C LEU A 187 8.92 -15.69 -5.00
N VAL A 188 9.37 -14.98 -4.00
CA VAL A 188 8.53 -14.12 -3.16
C VAL A 188 8.65 -12.69 -3.67
N TYR A 189 7.51 -12.06 -3.95
CA TYR A 189 7.36 -10.62 -4.05
C TYR A 189 6.58 -10.09 -2.86
N ALA A 190 7.08 -9.03 -2.22
CA ALA A 190 6.39 -8.35 -1.14
C ALA A 190 6.46 -6.81 -1.32
N MET A 191 5.33 -6.13 -1.20
CA MET A 191 5.31 -4.69 -0.98
C MET A 191 5.28 -4.42 0.52
N PHE A 192 6.24 -3.67 1.02
CA PHE A 192 6.34 -3.35 2.44
C PHE A 192 5.42 -2.18 2.79
N GLU A 193 4.11 -2.49 2.92
CA GLU A 193 3.10 -1.54 3.37
C GLU A 193 3.15 -1.41 4.89
N THR A 194 3.64 -0.27 5.36
CA THR A 194 3.92 -0.04 6.78
C THR A 194 2.67 0.09 7.64
N SER A 195 1.54 0.54 7.07
CA SER A 195 0.26 0.61 7.80
C SER A 195 -0.24 -0.76 8.27
N CYS A 196 0.14 -1.85 7.57
CA CYS A 196 -0.18 -3.20 8.01
C CYS A 196 0.46 -3.58 9.36
N PHE A 197 1.45 -2.81 9.80
CA PHE A 197 2.12 -3.00 11.09
C PHE A 197 1.61 -2.05 12.18
N HIS A 198 0.57 -1.26 11.93
CA HIS A 198 -0.10 -0.48 12.96
C HIS A 198 -0.92 -1.38 13.87
N ASP A 199 -0.97 -1.07 15.16
CA ASP A 199 -1.65 -1.91 16.17
C ASP A 199 -3.15 -2.03 15.92
N ASP A 200 -3.77 -0.94 15.49
CA ASP A 200 -5.20 -0.89 15.18
C ASP A 200 -5.55 -1.71 13.94
N LEU A 201 -4.73 -1.64 12.87
CA LEU A 201 -4.94 -2.44 11.68
C LEU A 201 -4.77 -3.93 12.00
N PHE A 202 -3.72 -4.28 12.72
CA PHE A 202 -3.51 -5.67 13.17
C PHE A 202 -4.68 -6.18 14.01
N ALA A 203 -5.18 -5.39 14.97
CA ALA A 203 -6.33 -5.77 15.77
C ALA A 203 -7.59 -5.98 14.90
N MET A 204 -7.85 -5.06 13.95
CA MET A 204 -8.96 -5.19 13.02
C MET A 204 -8.86 -6.46 12.15
N GLU A 205 -7.67 -6.78 11.63
CA GLU A 205 -7.42 -8.00 10.85
C GLU A 205 -7.75 -9.25 11.67
N LYS A 206 -7.26 -9.36 12.90
CA LYS A 206 -7.51 -10.52 13.77
C LYS A 206 -8.99 -10.67 14.14
N LEU A 207 -9.65 -9.57 14.48
CA LEU A 207 -11.08 -9.56 14.80
C LEU A 207 -11.94 -9.88 13.57
N PHE A 208 -11.55 -9.41 12.38
CA PHE A 208 -12.21 -9.75 11.13
C PHE A 208 -12.09 -11.25 10.83
N ALA A 209 -10.88 -11.80 10.90
CA ALA A 209 -10.63 -13.23 10.68
C ALA A 209 -11.41 -14.13 11.68
N ALA A 210 -11.63 -13.65 12.90
CA ALA A 210 -12.47 -14.33 13.89
C ALA A 210 -13.99 -14.12 13.68
N GLY A 211 -14.41 -13.40 12.62
CA GLY A 211 -15.82 -13.18 12.28
C GLY A 211 -16.57 -12.26 13.24
N VAL A 212 -15.85 -11.47 14.05
CA VAL A 212 -16.43 -10.60 15.07
C VAL A 212 -17.31 -9.51 14.45
N PHE A 213 -16.90 -8.96 13.32
CA PHE A 213 -17.62 -7.87 12.66
C PHE A 213 -18.81 -8.34 11.78
N GLY A 214 -18.85 -9.61 11.37
CA GLY A 214 -19.69 -10.02 10.24
C GLY A 214 -19.12 -9.51 8.92
N ARG A 215 -19.98 -9.25 7.92
CA ARG A 215 -19.58 -8.61 6.66
C ARG A 215 -19.27 -7.14 6.92
N ILE A 216 -18.25 -6.63 6.25
CA ILE A 216 -17.90 -5.21 6.35
C ILE A 216 -18.87 -4.39 5.49
N VAL A 217 -19.64 -3.54 6.15
CA VAL A 217 -20.60 -2.63 5.52
C VAL A 217 -19.92 -1.34 5.07
N TYR A 218 -18.97 -0.85 5.90
CA TYR A 218 -18.26 0.39 5.65
C TYR A 218 -16.86 0.36 6.25
N SER A 219 -15.89 0.92 5.54
CA SER A 219 -14.55 1.17 6.08
C SER A 219 -14.02 2.53 5.67
N GLU A 220 -13.04 3.01 6.39
CA GLU A 220 -12.30 4.22 6.08
C GLU A 220 -10.80 3.97 6.24
N GLY A 221 -10.03 4.60 5.37
CA GLY A 221 -8.59 4.70 5.50
C GLY A 221 -8.12 6.10 5.11
N GLU A 222 -7.19 6.64 5.88
CA GLU A 222 -6.70 7.99 5.72
C GLU A 222 -5.17 8.00 5.72
N TYR A 223 -4.60 8.63 4.71
CA TYR A 223 -3.20 8.99 4.64
C TYR A 223 -3.08 10.48 4.42
N CYS A 224 -2.78 11.18 5.48
CA CYS A 224 -2.67 12.63 5.51
C CYS A 224 -1.22 13.02 5.76
N HIS A 225 -0.61 13.65 4.77
CA HIS A 225 0.80 14.02 4.85
C HIS A 225 1.01 15.43 4.26
N PRO A 226 1.27 16.45 5.08
CA PRO A 226 1.26 17.87 4.67
C PRO A 226 2.45 18.25 3.79
N HIS A 227 2.60 17.61 2.65
CA HIS A 227 3.67 17.89 1.69
C HIS A 227 3.59 19.26 1.01
N SER A 228 2.41 19.89 1.07
CA SER A 228 2.11 21.08 0.27
C SER A 228 2.10 22.37 1.08
N LEU A 229 2.19 22.31 2.41
CA LEU A 229 2.01 23.47 3.30
C LEU A 229 3.33 24.07 3.81
N GLY A 230 4.45 23.83 3.11
CA GLY A 230 5.73 24.43 3.48
C GLY A 230 6.74 23.48 4.09
N ALA A 231 6.43 22.21 4.23
CA ALA A 231 7.48 21.20 4.39
C ALA A 231 8.42 21.29 3.18
N PRO A 232 9.73 21.33 3.36
CA PRO A 232 10.65 21.34 2.24
C PRO A 232 10.27 20.18 1.33
N ALA A 233 9.98 20.48 0.07
CA ALA A 233 9.67 19.46 -0.92
C ALA A 233 10.83 18.48 -0.90
N LEU A 234 10.59 17.29 -0.32
CA LEU A 234 11.61 16.26 -0.27
C LEU A 234 12.12 16.07 -1.69
N GLY A 235 13.40 16.37 -1.94
CA GLY A 235 14.03 16.29 -3.24
C GLY A 235 13.99 14.85 -3.74
N SER A 236 12.89 14.45 -4.33
CA SER A 236 12.75 13.12 -4.92
C SER A 236 13.46 13.07 -6.27
N TYR A 237 14.02 11.92 -6.60
CA TYR A 237 14.63 11.69 -7.90
C TYR A 237 13.65 12.05 -9.01
N LYS A 238 14.08 12.91 -9.97
CA LYS A 238 13.23 13.43 -11.07
C LYS A 238 11.90 14.05 -10.62
N ASP A 239 11.83 14.56 -9.39
CA ASP A 239 10.63 15.21 -8.82
C ASP A 239 9.33 14.40 -8.87
N TRP A 240 9.46 13.07 -8.81
CA TRP A 240 8.30 12.19 -8.96
C TRP A 240 7.19 12.46 -7.92
N ARG A 241 7.56 12.88 -6.70
CA ARG A 241 6.59 13.20 -5.65
C ARG A 241 5.76 14.44 -5.98
N LYS A 242 6.37 15.45 -6.63
CA LYS A 242 5.68 16.69 -7.00
C LYS A 242 4.67 16.50 -8.13
N LYS A 243 4.94 15.54 -9.03
CA LYS A 243 4.16 15.31 -10.26
C LYS A 243 3.05 14.28 -10.11
N GLY A 244 2.92 13.63 -8.97
CA GLY A 244 1.93 12.57 -8.77
C GLY A 244 0.56 13.11 -8.39
N CYS A 245 -0.48 12.38 -8.80
CA CYS A 245 -1.80 12.52 -8.22
C CYS A 245 -1.78 11.91 -6.82
N PRO A 246 -2.52 12.45 -5.86
CA PRO A 246 -2.59 11.86 -4.52
C PRO A 246 -2.94 10.36 -4.55
N MET A 247 -4.01 9.98 -5.27
CA MET A 247 -4.43 8.57 -5.38
C MET A 247 -3.50 7.66 -6.20
N TRP A 248 -2.38 8.16 -6.71
CA TRP A 248 -1.30 7.29 -7.18
C TRP A 248 -0.43 6.74 -6.04
N TYR A 249 -0.73 7.16 -4.81
CA TYR A 249 -0.07 6.68 -3.60
C TYR A 249 -1.10 6.30 -2.51
N PRO A 250 -2.02 5.33 -2.81
CA PRO A 250 -3.18 5.07 -1.96
C PRO A 250 -2.91 4.00 -0.90
N THR A 251 -1.73 3.35 -0.90
CA THR A 251 -1.47 2.09 -0.20
C THR A 251 -1.72 2.19 1.29
N HIS A 252 -1.26 3.25 1.95
CA HIS A 252 -1.48 3.47 3.36
C HIS A 252 -2.96 3.60 3.74
N ALA A 253 -3.75 4.30 2.92
CA ALA A 253 -5.19 4.40 3.14
C ALA A 253 -5.91 3.07 2.82
N THR A 254 -5.59 2.43 1.68
CA THR A 254 -6.25 1.19 1.27
C THR A 254 -5.90 0.00 2.15
N ALA A 255 -4.78 0.04 2.88
CA ALA A 255 -4.38 -0.99 3.83
C ALA A 255 -5.46 -1.25 4.88
N TYR A 256 -6.20 -0.24 5.30
CA TYR A 256 -7.28 -0.37 6.30
C TYR A 256 -8.53 -1.11 5.82
N PHE A 257 -8.61 -1.46 4.54
CA PHE A 257 -9.58 -2.43 4.05
C PHE A 257 -8.88 -3.69 3.53
N VAL A 258 -7.93 -3.54 2.61
CA VAL A 258 -7.26 -4.68 1.96
C VAL A 258 -6.42 -5.46 2.95
N GLY A 259 -5.66 -4.79 3.81
CA GLY A 259 -4.85 -5.44 4.86
C GLY A 259 -5.68 -6.11 5.94
N VAL A 260 -6.89 -5.59 6.22
CA VAL A 260 -7.79 -6.18 7.22
C VAL A 260 -8.56 -7.38 6.66
N THR A 261 -9.07 -7.26 5.42
CA THR A 261 -10.02 -8.25 4.87
C THR A 261 -9.38 -9.21 3.89
N HIS A 262 -8.21 -8.87 3.35
CA HIS A 262 -7.56 -9.56 2.22
C HIS A 262 -8.47 -9.66 0.97
N LYS A 263 -9.38 -8.69 0.80
CA LYS A 263 -10.35 -8.66 -0.30
C LYS A 263 -10.14 -7.44 -1.18
N PRO A 264 -10.45 -7.55 -2.48
CA PRO A 264 -10.25 -6.46 -3.41
C PRO A 264 -11.28 -5.34 -3.25
N LEU A 265 -10.87 -4.15 -3.66
CA LEU A 265 -11.73 -3.04 -4.02
C LEU A 265 -12.11 -3.18 -5.50
N LEU A 266 -13.36 -2.95 -5.87
CA LEU A 266 -13.88 -3.30 -7.21
C LEU A 266 -13.92 -2.12 -8.16
N ASP A 267 -14.41 -0.98 -7.70
CA ASP A 267 -14.49 0.26 -8.48
C ASP A 267 -14.36 1.48 -7.58
N VAL A 268 -14.18 2.64 -8.18
CA VAL A 268 -13.95 3.89 -7.45
C VAL A 268 -14.61 5.07 -8.13
N SER A 269 -15.22 5.95 -7.29
CA SER A 269 -15.51 7.35 -7.62
C SER A 269 -14.59 8.24 -6.80
N CYS A 270 -13.94 9.20 -7.44
CA CYS A 270 -12.94 10.03 -6.78
C CYS A 270 -13.22 11.52 -7.01
N GLN A 271 -13.01 12.32 -5.96
CA GLN A 271 -13.04 13.78 -6.01
C GLN A 271 -11.74 14.33 -5.43
N GLY A 272 -11.27 15.43 -6.02
CA GLY A 272 -10.02 16.06 -5.60
C GLY A 272 -10.18 17.54 -5.28
N THR A 273 -9.30 18.03 -4.43
CA THR A 273 -9.19 19.45 -4.10
C THR A 273 -7.80 20.00 -4.36
N PRO A 274 -7.68 21.22 -4.92
CA PRO A 274 -6.40 21.90 -5.05
C PRO A 274 -5.96 22.52 -3.72
N LEU A 275 -4.74 23.04 -3.69
CA LEU A 275 -4.35 23.98 -2.64
C LEU A 275 -5.26 25.24 -2.70
N PHE A 276 -5.61 25.78 -1.53
CA PHE A 276 -6.35 27.05 -1.45
C PHE A 276 -5.50 28.21 -1.92
N ASP A 277 -4.19 28.21 -1.63
CA ASP A 277 -3.23 29.16 -2.16
C ASP A 277 -3.04 28.92 -3.67
N LYS A 278 -3.57 29.84 -4.48
CA LYS A 278 -3.57 29.75 -5.95
C LYS A 278 -2.16 29.79 -6.54
N ASP A 279 -1.26 30.55 -5.92
CA ASP A 279 0.11 30.74 -6.41
C ASP A 279 0.99 29.50 -6.25
N LYS A 280 0.57 28.57 -5.37
CA LYS A 280 1.24 27.29 -5.14
C LYS A 280 0.66 26.12 -5.93
N ARG A 281 -0.33 26.37 -6.81
CA ARG A 281 -0.97 25.32 -7.61
C ARG A 281 -0.07 24.91 -8.76
N ILE A 282 0.39 23.68 -8.73
CA ILE A 282 1.21 23.08 -9.79
C ILE A 282 0.43 21.90 -10.36
N PRO A 283 0.18 21.86 -11.69
CA PRO A 283 -0.44 20.71 -12.32
C PRO A 283 0.37 19.43 -12.08
N ASN A 284 -0.33 18.33 -11.80
CA ASN A 284 0.28 17.01 -11.69
C ASN A 284 0.44 16.35 -13.08
N ALA A 285 0.89 15.11 -13.14
CA ALA A 285 1.22 14.42 -14.38
C ALA A 285 0.02 14.20 -15.33
N ILE A 286 -1.21 14.24 -14.82
CA ILE A 286 -2.44 14.13 -15.62
C ILE A 286 -3.11 15.47 -15.87
N GLY A 287 -2.45 16.57 -15.52
CA GLY A 287 -2.89 17.93 -15.83
C GLY A 287 -3.88 18.54 -14.86
N ASN A 288 -4.25 17.89 -13.75
CA ASN A 288 -5.05 18.50 -12.70
C ASN A 288 -4.17 19.11 -11.60
N ILE A 289 -4.77 19.93 -10.75
CA ILE A 289 -4.08 20.66 -9.66
C ILE A 289 -4.39 20.10 -8.28
N PHE A 290 -4.94 18.89 -8.20
CA PHE A 290 -5.33 18.29 -6.93
C PHE A 290 -4.11 17.91 -6.08
N LYS A 291 -4.20 18.21 -4.79
CA LYS A 291 -3.22 17.86 -3.75
C LYS A 291 -3.82 16.99 -2.67
N SER A 292 -5.13 16.85 -2.67
CA SER A 292 -5.86 15.90 -1.83
C SER A 292 -6.96 15.27 -2.66
N GLU A 293 -7.15 13.97 -2.48
CA GLU A 293 -8.17 13.20 -3.19
C GLU A 293 -8.88 12.26 -2.22
N VAL A 294 -10.19 12.13 -2.41
CA VAL A 294 -11.06 11.22 -1.66
C VAL A 294 -11.71 10.27 -2.65
N GLY A 295 -11.42 8.98 -2.50
CA GLY A 295 -12.04 7.91 -3.26
C GLY A 295 -13.11 7.20 -2.44
N LEU A 296 -14.26 6.93 -3.06
CA LEU A 296 -15.29 6.06 -2.55
C LEU A 296 -15.31 4.79 -3.40
N PHE A 297 -14.98 3.68 -2.78
CA PHE A 297 -14.84 2.37 -3.42
C PHE A 297 -16.00 1.45 -3.07
N ARG A 298 -16.43 0.62 -4.02
CA ARG A 298 -17.19 -0.59 -3.68
C ARG A 298 -16.25 -1.72 -3.31
N THR A 299 -16.61 -2.47 -2.28
CA THR A 299 -15.84 -3.63 -1.83
C THR A 299 -16.41 -4.93 -2.39
N ALA A 300 -15.59 -5.97 -2.46
CA ALA A 300 -16.03 -7.30 -2.89
C ALA A 300 -17.13 -7.90 -1.99
N GLU A 301 -17.29 -7.40 -0.76
CA GLU A 301 -18.34 -7.83 0.16
C GLU A 301 -19.68 -7.10 -0.05
N GLY A 302 -19.73 -6.14 -0.98
CA GLY A 302 -20.91 -5.32 -1.25
C GLY A 302 -21.04 -4.08 -0.37
N GLY A 303 -20.05 -3.80 0.49
CA GLY A 303 -19.95 -2.58 1.28
C GLY A 303 -19.25 -1.45 0.54
N LEU A 304 -19.04 -0.35 1.24
CA LEU A 304 -18.31 0.83 0.76
C LEU A 304 -17.05 1.08 1.58
N SER A 305 -16.04 1.63 0.91
CA SER A 305 -14.80 2.04 1.56
C SER A 305 -14.42 3.45 1.12
N ARG A 306 -14.25 4.36 2.07
CA ARG A 306 -13.76 5.72 1.83
C ARG A 306 -12.27 5.77 2.10
N MET A 307 -11.51 6.18 1.11
CA MET A 307 -10.05 6.34 1.22
C MET A 307 -9.64 7.77 0.94
N ILE A 308 -8.75 8.32 1.76
CA ILE A 308 -8.25 9.69 1.64
C ILE A 308 -6.74 9.65 1.49
N VAL A 309 -6.26 10.35 0.46
CA VAL A 309 -4.85 10.73 0.35
C VAL A 309 -4.77 12.24 0.33
N CYS A 310 -4.28 12.84 1.40
CA CYS A 310 -4.35 14.27 1.63
C CYS A 310 -2.96 14.89 1.84
N GLY A 311 -2.55 15.74 0.91
CA GLY A 311 -1.29 16.49 0.99
C GLY A 311 -1.47 17.98 1.26
N SER A 312 -2.71 18.48 1.38
CA SER A 312 -3.03 19.92 1.46
C SER A 312 -3.57 20.34 2.83
N GLN A 313 -3.36 19.57 3.85
CA GLN A 313 -3.77 19.85 5.24
C GLN A 313 -2.56 19.84 6.19
N GLY A 314 -2.73 20.33 7.41
CA GLY A 314 -1.64 20.50 8.38
C GLY A 314 -1.42 19.32 9.32
N GLU A 315 -2.27 18.29 9.28
CA GLU A 315 -2.18 17.14 10.17
C GLU A 315 -1.40 15.99 9.53
N TYR A 316 -0.57 15.32 10.32
CA TYR A 316 -0.02 14.01 9.97
C TYR A 316 -0.95 12.95 10.54
N LEU A 317 -1.56 12.15 9.67
CA LEU A 317 -2.47 11.10 10.08
C LEU A 317 -2.37 9.90 9.13
N GLU A 318 -2.21 8.74 9.73
CA GLU A 318 -2.34 7.46 9.06
C GLU A 318 -3.23 6.58 9.92
N ALA A 319 -4.50 6.47 9.56
CA ALA A 319 -5.52 5.85 10.39
C ALA A 319 -6.63 5.20 9.56
N GLY A 320 -7.40 4.31 10.21
CA GLY A 320 -8.58 3.75 9.60
C GLY A 320 -9.56 3.16 10.61
N ARG A 321 -10.73 2.83 10.12
CA ARG A 321 -11.82 2.22 10.91
C ARG A 321 -12.69 1.31 10.07
N ILE A 322 -13.33 0.35 10.73
CA ILE A 322 -14.21 -0.63 10.11
C ILE A 322 -15.56 -0.64 10.82
N ARG A 323 -16.62 -0.83 10.04
CA ARG A 323 -17.98 -1.06 10.50
C ARG A 323 -18.56 -2.27 9.78
N GLY A 324 -18.85 -3.31 10.54
CA GLY A 324 -19.50 -4.52 10.05
C GLY A 324 -20.94 -4.64 10.52
N GLU A 325 -21.59 -5.74 10.15
CA GLU A 325 -22.98 -6.04 10.51
C GLU A 325 -23.22 -6.13 12.01
N TYR A 326 -22.21 -6.56 12.79
CA TYR A 326 -22.36 -6.84 14.22
C TYR A 326 -21.52 -5.92 15.10
N GLY A 327 -20.70 -5.07 14.52
CA GLY A 327 -19.87 -4.15 15.29
C GLY A 327 -18.85 -3.44 14.43
N GLY A 328 -18.09 -2.54 15.04
CA GLY A 328 -17.04 -1.77 14.40
C GLY A 328 -15.82 -1.61 15.29
N PHE A 329 -14.76 -1.13 14.69
CA PHE A 329 -13.51 -0.79 15.34
C PHE A 329 -13.08 0.62 14.97
N ASN A 330 -12.83 1.43 15.99
CA ASN A 330 -12.21 2.73 15.92
C ASN A 330 -11.38 2.91 17.20
N LYS A 331 -10.13 2.54 17.18
CA LYS A 331 -9.22 2.34 18.32
C LYS A 331 -9.65 1.21 19.27
N THR A 332 -10.95 0.98 19.46
CA THR A 332 -11.50 -0.12 20.27
C THR A 332 -12.68 -0.75 19.53
N PHE A 333 -12.98 -2.00 19.88
CA PHE A 333 -14.18 -2.68 19.39
C PHE A 333 -15.43 -2.18 20.13
N VAL A 334 -16.49 -1.92 19.35
CA VAL A 334 -17.85 -1.66 19.85
C VAL A 334 -18.80 -2.47 18.97
N GLY A 335 -19.64 -3.30 19.59
CA GLY A 335 -20.55 -4.17 18.85
C GLY A 335 -21.95 -4.26 19.45
N ASP A 336 -22.87 -4.79 18.66
CA ASP A 336 -24.18 -5.24 19.11
C ASP A 336 -24.05 -6.51 20.00
N ARG A 337 -25.17 -7.11 20.34
CA ARG A 337 -25.20 -8.32 21.17
C ARG A 337 -24.43 -9.49 20.53
N ILE A 338 -24.54 -9.66 19.19
CA ILE A 338 -23.88 -10.75 18.46
C ILE A 338 -22.39 -10.50 18.39
N GLY A 339 -21.99 -9.31 17.97
CA GLY A 339 -20.58 -8.91 17.86
C GLY A 339 -19.88 -8.94 19.21
N SER A 340 -20.52 -8.44 20.25
CA SER A 340 -19.96 -8.47 21.62
C SER A 340 -19.77 -9.90 22.13
N LYS A 341 -20.71 -10.80 21.85
CA LYS A 341 -20.57 -12.22 22.20
C LYS A 341 -19.37 -12.84 21.47
N ARG A 342 -19.29 -12.66 20.15
CA ARG A 342 -18.18 -13.19 19.33
C ARG A 342 -16.83 -12.62 19.76
N TYR A 343 -16.76 -11.33 20.06
CA TYR A 343 -15.55 -10.68 20.58
C TYR A 343 -15.07 -11.36 21.87
N HIS A 344 -15.97 -11.49 22.87
CA HIS A 344 -15.61 -12.11 24.14
C HIS A 344 -15.21 -13.58 23.98
N GLU A 345 -15.90 -14.34 23.12
CA GLU A 345 -15.54 -15.73 22.82
C GLU A 345 -14.15 -15.83 22.15
N ALA A 346 -13.85 -14.95 21.20
CA ALA A 346 -12.56 -14.91 20.53
C ALA A 346 -11.42 -14.57 21.52
N ILE A 347 -11.59 -13.55 22.34
CA ILE A 347 -10.58 -13.15 23.35
C ILE A 347 -10.40 -14.25 24.40
N LYS A 348 -11.51 -14.85 24.89
CA LYS A 348 -11.46 -15.98 25.82
C LYS A 348 -10.79 -17.21 25.21
N GLY A 349 -10.95 -17.40 23.89
CA GLY A 349 -10.27 -18.44 23.09
C GLY A 349 -8.80 -18.17 22.82
N GLY A 350 -8.25 -17.06 23.32
CA GLY A 350 -6.84 -16.70 23.18
C GLY A 350 -6.50 -15.86 21.96
N LEU A 351 -7.52 -15.24 21.28
CA LEU A 351 -7.25 -14.35 20.18
C LEU A 351 -6.37 -13.18 20.63
N GLN A 352 -5.24 -13.02 19.94
CA GLN A 352 -4.32 -11.90 20.19
C GLN A 352 -4.63 -10.75 19.23
N THR A 353 -4.84 -9.56 19.81
CA THR A 353 -5.07 -8.32 19.06
C THR A 353 -3.89 -7.35 19.14
N LYS A 354 -2.82 -7.73 19.83
CA LYS A 354 -1.57 -6.99 19.87
C LYS A 354 -0.54 -7.68 18.99
N LYS A 355 0.19 -6.91 18.20
CA LYS A 355 1.25 -7.47 17.35
C LYS A 355 2.47 -7.92 18.17
N HIS A 356 3.30 -8.74 17.52
CA HIS A 356 4.51 -9.28 18.12
C HIS A 356 5.56 -8.22 18.41
N ALA A 357 6.35 -8.49 19.44
CA ALA A 357 7.65 -7.87 19.55
C ALA A 357 8.52 -8.25 18.34
N LEU A 358 9.14 -7.26 17.71
CA LEU A 358 10.14 -7.48 16.68
C LEU A 358 11.49 -7.82 17.32
N PRO A 359 12.41 -8.46 16.56
CA PRO A 359 13.79 -8.62 17.01
C PRO A 359 14.41 -7.27 17.39
N PRO A 360 15.29 -7.22 18.39
CA PRO A 360 15.99 -5.97 18.74
C PRO A 360 16.67 -5.33 17.52
N GLY A 361 16.46 -4.03 17.33
CA GLY A 361 17.01 -3.26 16.21
C GLY A 361 16.26 -3.39 14.89
N VAL A 362 15.22 -4.24 14.83
CA VAL A 362 14.30 -4.30 13.70
C VAL A 362 13.10 -3.41 13.99
N SER A 363 12.70 -2.63 13.00
CA SER A 363 11.54 -1.71 13.07
C SER A 363 10.47 -2.13 12.08
N PRO A 364 9.18 -1.91 12.34
CA PRO A 364 8.15 -2.00 11.30
C PRO A 364 8.35 -0.97 10.20
N GLY A 365 9.33 -0.06 10.38
CA GLY A 365 9.82 0.89 9.39
C GLY A 365 8.89 2.06 9.11
N GLY A 366 9.36 2.91 8.22
CA GLY A 366 8.58 3.90 7.52
C GLY A 366 7.91 4.96 8.38
N HIS A 367 6.71 5.25 8.00
CA HIS A 367 5.93 6.34 8.55
C HIS A 367 5.51 6.13 10.02
N GLY A 368 5.45 4.91 10.50
CA GLY A 368 5.11 4.60 11.90
C GLY A 368 6.16 5.04 12.93
N GLY A 369 7.41 5.28 12.49
CA GLY A 369 8.48 5.75 13.37
C GLY A 369 8.92 7.18 13.13
N SER A 370 8.71 7.70 11.91
CA SER A 370 9.17 9.04 11.52
C SER A 370 8.10 10.13 11.58
N HIS A 371 6.85 9.73 11.63
CA HIS A 371 5.72 10.63 11.88
C HIS A 371 5.26 10.41 13.31
N GLY A 372 6.21 10.66 14.22
CA GLY A 372 5.97 10.49 15.63
C GLY A 372 4.56 10.96 16.00
N TYR A 373 3.79 10.09 16.58
CA TYR A 373 2.76 10.51 17.47
C TYR A 373 3.44 11.43 18.48
N LEU A 374 3.36 12.73 18.25
CA LEU A 374 3.53 13.72 19.29
C LEU A 374 2.32 13.50 20.21
N GLY A 375 2.46 12.64 21.17
CA GLY A 375 1.38 12.38 22.10
C GLY A 375 1.51 11.08 22.84
N ASP A 376 2.67 10.76 23.37
CA ASP A 376 2.85 9.95 24.57
C ASP A 376 3.78 10.72 25.49
N ASP A 377 3.25 11.73 26.13
CA ASP A 377 3.67 12.23 27.45
C ASP A 377 2.64 11.80 28.49
#